data_fbe05aa23d89e7ac452d47dc62a2ad3a
#
_entry.id   fbe05aa23d89e7ac452d47dc62a2ad3a
#
_cell.length_a   1.000
_cell.length_b   1.000
_cell.length_c   1.000
_cell.angle_alpha   90.00
_cell.angle_beta   90.00
_cell.angle_gamma   90.00
#
_symmetry.space_group_name_H-M   'P 1'
#
loop_
_entity.id
_entity.type
_entity.pdbx_description
1 polymer ?
#
loop_
_entity_poly.entity_id
_entity_poly.type
_entity_poly.pdbx_seq_one_letter_code
_entity_poly.pdbx_strand_id
1 'polypeptide(L)'
;MNLKRTASIIAGAATGVIIGKKLKGKKICPACMVKKAFSATQVHVTDENNFSNGVALTPPMGWSSWNTFRNTIDENLITDIAVAMKKTGLLDAGYQYVNLDDCWQSSMRTPEGKLQGDLTRFPRGMKPLIEELNEMGFKVGLYTSNGTLTCEDLPASLYNEAIDADTLAQWGVEYFKYDFCHNKTIPSVAPALVRIYVGVPGETDFIELQASHGKISRGARVDKDERVEGGYVVSGLCGSMGQLEFDTVDIPEDGEYNITLVFRKGGNVRKFLVCKVNDDTEYDCYFPESKGFTAEGRLQITVHLKKGLNKLTFYNPIASRMDSAARQYTLMGKELRRATREFAEQTGTEEKPICYSICEWGMNQPWKWGRQAGNLWRTTHDIKPFWASVMIIYEFNVRLYKHAGPGNWNDPDMLEVGVGSLNAEENKSHFSLWCMMAAPLILGNDVRKFLDEKGEVIKDDKVLSILKNKALIDIDQDKRGIQAKRIKTDGITDILVKPLENRELAVCFLNKSSTQKKISLSFQNIHNDPYVDLPIVDEYEVTELWDNVTLTLKNEITGIVPAHGVKVYRVKVKEG
;
A
#
# COMPACT_ATOMS: atom_id res chain seq x y z
N MET A 1 -7.60 20.18 -15.35
CA MET A 1 -8.42 18.95 -15.58
C MET A 1 -9.87 19.23 -15.24
N ASN A 2 -10.81 18.95 -16.14
CA ASN A 2 -12.18 19.49 -16.12
C ASN A 2 -13.03 18.93 -14.95
N LEU A 3 -13.57 19.77 -14.10
CA LEU A 3 -14.50 19.44 -13.01
C LEU A 3 -15.68 18.52 -13.45
N LYS A 4 -16.08 18.58 -14.72
CA LYS A 4 -17.12 17.70 -15.29
C LYS A 4 -16.73 16.23 -15.39
N ARG A 5 -15.45 15.88 -15.47
CA ARG A 5 -15.00 14.48 -15.48
C ARG A 5 -14.97 13.85 -14.09
N THR A 6 -14.65 14.62 -13.06
CA THR A 6 -14.60 14.11 -11.68
C THR A 6 -16.00 13.86 -11.11
N ALA A 7 -16.97 14.74 -11.45
CA ALA A 7 -18.38 14.53 -11.08
C ALA A 7 -18.99 13.31 -11.80
N SER A 8 -18.57 13.03 -13.05
CA SER A 8 -19.05 11.87 -13.81
C SER A 8 -18.52 10.54 -13.27
N ILE A 9 -17.33 10.51 -12.67
CA ILE A 9 -16.76 9.27 -12.09
C ILE A 9 -17.42 8.95 -10.73
N ILE A 10 -17.71 9.96 -9.92
CA ILE A 10 -18.45 9.78 -8.65
C ILE A 10 -19.91 9.41 -8.91
N ALA A 11 -20.54 10.03 -9.90
CA ALA A 11 -21.89 9.66 -10.36
C ALA A 11 -21.89 8.28 -11.04
N GLY A 12 -20.84 7.90 -11.78
CA GLY A 12 -20.69 6.61 -12.44
C GLY A 12 -20.56 5.44 -11.47
N ALA A 13 -19.86 5.61 -10.35
CA ALA A 13 -19.79 4.58 -9.30
C ALA A 13 -21.10 4.43 -8.54
N ALA A 14 -21.82 5.54 -8.30
CA ALA A 14 -23.13 5.52 -7.67
C ALA A 14 -24.26 5.11 -8.65
N THR A 15 -24.20 5.53 -9.92
CA THR A 15 -25.21 5.21 -10.95
C THR A 15 -24.99 3.87 -11.64
N GLY A 16 -23.77 3.38 -11.78
CA GLY A 16 -23.47 2.03 -12.26
C GLY A 16 -24.06 0.94 -11.35
N VAL A 17 -24.24 1.24 -10.06
CA VAL A 17 -24.97 0.39 -9.09
C VAL A 17 -26.48 0.51 -9.23
N ILE A 18 -26.99 1.61 -9.79
CA ILE A 18 -28.45 1.88 -9.90
C ILE A 18 -29.05 1.36 -11.22
N ILE A 19 -28.27 1.27 -12.30
CA ILE A 19 -28.76 0.87 -13.66
C ILE A 19 -28.73 -0.65 -13.89
N GLY A 20 -28.05 -1.41 -13.05
CA GLY A 20 -27.94 -2.85 -13.19
C GLY A 20 -28.92 -3.66 -12.38
N LYS A 21 -30.22 -3.59 -12.66
CA LYS A 21 -31.30 -4.56 -12.41
C LYS A 21 -32.52 -4.03 -11.65
N LYS A 22 -33.50 -3.63 -12.42
CA LYS A 22 -34.91 -3.90 -12.11
C LYS A 22 -35.11 -5.43 -12.20
N LEU A 23 -34.86 -6.14 -11.13
CA LEU A 23 -35.20 -7.54 -10.97
C LEU A 23 -36.09 -7.70 -9.74
N LYS A 24 -37.39 -7.92 -9.98
CA LYS A 24 -38.40 -8.48 -9.08
C LYS A 24 -38.31 -8.04 -7.59
N GLY A 25 -39.01 -6.97 -7.24
CA GLY A 25 -39.72 -6.85 -5.98
C GLY A 25 -38.95 -6.70 -4.66
N LYS A 26 -37.59 -6.66 -4.64
CA LYS A 26 -36.82 -6.39 -3.42
C LYS A 26 -36.14 -5.04 -3.50
N LYS A 27 -36.56 -4.09 -2.66
CA LYS A 27 -35.84 -2.83 -2.46
C LYS A 27 -34.44 -3.13 -1.93
N ILE A 28 -33.43 -3.04 -2.79
CA ILE A 28 -32.03 -3.20 -2.39
C ILE A 28 -31.58 -1.87 -1.80
N CYS A 29 -31.33 -1.85 -0.50
CA CYS A 29 -30.80 -0.69 0.21
C CYS A 29 -29.33 -0.44 -0.23
N PRO A 30 -28.97 0.74 -0.81
CA PRO A 30 -27.60 1.04 -1.19
C PRO A 30 -26.61 0.94 -0.02
N ALA A 31 -27.02 1.33 1.19
CA ALA A 31 -26.22 1.18 2.40
C ALA A 31 -25.95 -0.30 2.75
N CYS A 32 -26.92 -1.21 2.45
CA CYS A 32 -26.72 -2.63 2.65
C CYS A 32 -25.80 -3.25 1.62
N MET A 33 -25.75 -2.74 0.37
CA MET A 33 -24.79 -3.18 -0.64
C MET A 33 -23.37 -2.74 -0.29
N VAL A 34 -23.19 -1.49 0.15
CA VAL A 34 -21.92 -0.99 0.66
C VAL A 34 -21.47 -1.81 1.87
N LYS A 35 -22.36 -2.05 2.84
CA LYS A 35 -22.08 -2.88 4.02
C LYS A 35 -21.69 -4.31 3.63
N LYS A 36 -22.32 -4.90 2.62
CA LYS A 36 -22.02 -6.24 2.11
C LYS A 36 -20.69 -6.29 1.33
N ALA A 37 -20.35 -5.26 0.57
CA ALA A 37 -19.05 -5.14 -0.10
C ALA A 37 -17.88 -5.00 0.91
N PHE A 38 -18.10 -4.28 2.02
CA PHE A 38 -17.12 -4.14 3.10
C PHE A 38 -17.11 -5.34 4.08
N SER A 39 -18.16 -6.15 4.15
CA SER A 39 -18.22 -7.33 5.01
C SER A 39 -17.80 -8.64 4.30
N ALA A 40 -17.55 -8.60 2.99
CA ALA A 40 -17.18 -9.78 2.24
C ALA A 40 -15.74 -10.20 2.54
N THR A 41 -15.66 -11.33 3.21
CA THR A 41 -14.50 -12.22 3.38
C THR A 41 -13.21 -11.59 3.93
N GLN A 42 -12.95 -11.81 5.21
CA GLN A 42 -11.59 -11.79 5.74
C GLN A 42 -10.77 -12.78 4.92
N VAL A 43 -9.79 -12.28 4.19
CA VAL A 43 -8.68 -13.12 3.77
C VAL A 43 -7.92 -13.44 5.05
N HIS A 44 -7.91 -14.70 5.48
CA HIS A 44 -7.00 -15.14 6.51
C HIS A 44 -5.60 -15.04 5.92
N VAL A 45 -4.91 -13.97 6.25
CA VAL A 45 -3.48 -13.86 6.03
C VAL A 45 -2.84 -14.68 7.16
N THR A 46 -2.26 -15.82 6.82
CA THR A 46 -1.39 -16.53 7.75
C THR A 46 -0.12 -15.71 7.92
N ASP A 47 0.55 -15.78 9.07
CA ASP A 47 1.80 -15.06 9.33
C ASP A 47 2.88 -15.35 8.27
N GLU A 48 2.86 -16.53 7.66
CA GLU A 48 3.73 -16.95 6.56
C GLU A 48 3.54 -16.11 5.26
N ASN A 49 2.37 -15.52 5.07
CA ASN A 49 2.05 -14.70 3.89
C ASN A 49 2.15 -13.20 4.17
N ASN A 50 2.64 -12.78 5.33
CA ASN A 50 2.76 -11.37 5.68
C ASN A 50 4.05 -10.79 5.10
N PHE A 51 3.95 -9.62 4.45
CA PHE A 51 5.11 -8.83 4.07
C PHE A 51 5.70 -8.19 5.33
N SER A 52 6.74 -8.78 5.87
CA SER A 52 7.48 -8.25 7.01
C SER A 52 8.92 -8.01 6.60
N ASN A 53 9.36 -6.76 6.69
CA ASN A 53 10.73 -6.33 6.40
C ASN A 53 11.34 -5.51 7.55
N GLY A 54 10.73 -5.55 8.73
CA GLY A 54 11.24 -4.92 9.95
C GLY A 54 11.02 -3.41 10.05
N VAL A 55 10.45 -2.75 9.04
CA VAL A 55 10.16 -1.30 9.06
C VAL A 55 8.67 -1.01 9.17
N ALA A 56 8.33 0.25 9.38
CA ALA A 56 6.95 0.73 9.56
C ALA A 56 6.19 -0.03 10.67
N LEU A 57 6.85 -0.39 11.76
CA LEU A 57 6.20 -1.03 12.92
C LEU A 57 5.20 -0.10 13.61
N THR A 58 5.37 1.20 13.45
CA THR A 58 4.37 2.26 13.67
C THR A 58 4.09 2.97 12.35
N PRO A 59 2.99 3.73 12.20
CA PRO A 59 2.69 4.43 10.95
C PRO A 59 3.85 5.35 10.52
N PRO A 60 4.27 5.35 9.25
CA PRO A 60 5.33 6.23 8.77
C PRO A 60 4.97 7.70 8.92
N MET A 61 5.93 8.53 9.34
CA MET A 61 5.78 9.97 9.43
C MET A 61 6.82 10.67 8.54
N GLY A 62 6.40 11.67 7.79
CA GLY A 62 7.29 12.39 6.89
C GLY A 62 6.61 13.48 6.09
N TRP A 63 7.19 13.79 4.95
CA TRP A 63 6.72 14.78 3.98
C TRP A 63 6.78 14.21 2.57
N SER A 64 5.89 14.65 1.68
CA SER A 64 5.94 14.30 0.27
C SER A 64 5.65 15.51 -0.62
N SER A 65 6.31 15.56 -1.76
CA SER A 65 6.33 16.74 -2.63
C SER A 65 5.03 16.99 -3.39
N TRP A 66 4.14 15.98 -3.53
CA TRP A 66 3.09 16.04 -4.55
C TRP A 66 2.03 17.12 -4.35
N ASN A 67 1.42 17.20 -3.16
CA ASN A 67 0.20 18.00 -3.00
C ASN A 67 0.40 19.49 -3.19
N THR A 68 1.56 20.02 -2.80
CA THR A 68 1.91 21.43 -2.98
C THR A 68 2.70 21.71 -4.26
N PHE A 69 3.71 20.88 -4.56
CA PHE A 69 4.71 21.22 -5.59
C PHE A 69 4.50 20.49 -6.92
N ARG A 70 3.83 19.33 -6.93
CA ARG A 70 3.55 18.57 -8.15
C ARG A 70 4.80 18.39 -9.00
N ASN A 71 4.76 18.85 -10.24
CA ASN A 71 5.85 18.76 -11.23
C ASN A 71 6.88 19.89 -11.15
N THR A 72 6.90 20.70 -10.09
CA THR A 72 7.84 21.83 -9.96
C THR A 72 9.01 21.54 -9.02
N ILE A 73 9.25 20.28 -8.67
CA ILE A 73 10.32 19.88 -7.76
C ILE A 73 11.69 19.94 -8.42
N ASP A 74 12.69 20.34 -7.65
CA ASP A 74 14.11 20.27 -7.98
C ASP A 74 14.96 19.99 -6.73
N GLU A 75 16.26 19.82 -6.91
CA GLU A 75 17.19 19.48 -5.84
C GLU A 75 17.22 20.55 -4.73
N ASN A 76 17.22 21.85 -5.10
CA ASN A 76 17.24 22.93 -4.13
C ASN A 76 15.98 22.97 -3.28
N LEU A 77 14.82 22.82 -3.91
CA LEU A 77 13.55 22.74 -3.19
C LEU A 77 13.56 21.61 -2.14
N ILE A 78 14.02 20.42 -2.52
CA ILE A 78 14.05 19.26 -1.62
C ILE A 78 15.00 19.51 -0.44
N THR A 79 16.18 20.06 -0.69
CA THR A 79 17.13 20.43 0.36
C THR A 79 16.56 21.52 1.29
N ASP A 80 15.92 22.55 0.73
CA ASP A 80 15.27 23.63 1.53
C ASP A 80 14.16 23.09 2.43
N ILE A 81 13.35 22.16 1.93
CA ILE A 81 12.31 21.47 2.71
C ILE A 81 12.92 20.68 3.88
N ALA A 82 13.97 19.92 3.63
CA ALA A 82 14.66 19.15 4.66
C ALA A 82 15.26 20.07 5.75
N VAL A 83 15.90 21.17 5.34
CA VAL A 83 16.41 22.19 6.26
C VAL A 83 15.27 22.78 7.11
N ALA A 84 14.15 23.13 6.47
CA ALA A 84 12.99 23.68 7.20
C ALA A 84 12.38 22.66 8.17
N MET A 85 12.23 21.38 7.78
CA MET A 85 11.76 20.32 8.68
C MET A 85 12.66 20.16 9.91
N LYS A 86 13.97 20.24 9.74
CA LYS A 86 14.93 20.16 10.85
C LYS A 86 14.83 21.39 11.75
N LYS A 87 14.86 22.60 11.19
CA LYS A 87 14.77 23.87 11.94
C LYS A 87 13.48 24.00 12.74
N THR A 88 12.36 23.60 12.17
CA THR A 88 11.03 23.67 12.81
C THR A 88 10.82 22.59 13.88
N GLY A 89 11.74 21.63 13.99
CA GLY A 89 11.65 20.48 14.90
C GLY A 89 10.60 19.45 14.47
N LEU A 90 10.23 19.41 13.19
CA LEU A 90 9.38 18.36 12.64
C LEU A 90 10.12 17.02 12.61
N LEU A 91 11.43 17.01 12.29
CA LEU A 91 12.25 15.80 12.38
C LEU A 91 12.24 15.23 13.80
N ASP A 92 12.44 16.08 14.83
CA ASP A 92 12.43 15.67 16.25
C ASP A 92 11.05 15.18 16.70
N ALA A 93 9.97 15.68 16.07
CA ALA A 93 8.61 15.22 16.32
C ALA A 93 8.30 13.86 15.67
N GLY A 94 9.21 13.30 14.85
CA GLY A 94 9.09 11.98 14.23
C GLY A 94 8.88 11.97 12.71
N TYR A 95 8.78 13.13 12.05
CA TYR A 95 8.63 13.22 10.59
C TYR A 95 9.97 12.95 9.89
N GLN A 96 10.32 11.66 9.76
CA GLN A 96 11.64 11.20 9.33
C GLN A 96 11.78 11.05 7.82
N TYR A 97 10.68 10.87 7.08
CA TYR A 97 10.75 10.64 5.65
C TYR A 97 10.66 11.93 4.84
N VAL A 98 11.52 12.07 3.82
CA VAL A 98 11.41 13.07 2.75
C VAL A 98 11.18 12.33 1.45
N ASN A 99 9.94 12.38 0.94
CA ASN A 99 9.51 11.61 -0.22
C ASN A 99 9.38 12.51 -1.46
N LEU A 100 10.15 12.19 -2.50
CA LEU A 100 9.98 12.78 -3.82
C LEU A 100 8.93 11.97 -4.58
N ASP A 101 7.79 12.60 -4.84
CA ASP A 101 6.70 12.03 -5.64
C ASP A 101 7.00 12.11 -7.13
N ASP A 102 6.03 12.03 -8.03
CA ASP A 102 6.25 12.05 -9.49
C ASP A 102 7.08 13.24 -9.97
N CYS A 103 7.70 13.13 -11.13
CA CYS A 103 8.52 14.15 -11.79
C CYS A 103 9.96 14.33 -11.26
N TRP A 104 10.51 13.39 -10.48
CA TRP A 104 11.95 13.34 -10.24
C TRP A 104 12.70 12.66 -11.39
N GLN A 105 12.01 11.78 -12.13
CA GLN A 105 12.59 10.95 -13.19
C GLN A 105 12.87 11.76 -14.45
N SER A 106 13.92 11.36 -15.17
CA SER A 106 14.14 11.72 -16.56
C SER A 106 13.07 11.10 -17.47
N SER A 107 12.83 11.73 -18.62
CA SER A 107 11.93 11.22 -19.65
C SER A 107 12.38 9.91 -20.31
N MET A 108 13.62 9.48 -20.08
CA MET A 108 14.20 8.25 -20.61
C MET A 108 14.97 7.50 -19.53
N ARG A 109 14.98 6.17 -19.63
CA ARG A 109 15.87 5.31 -18.87
C ARG A 109 17.31 5.40 -19.40
N THR A 110 18.29 4.94 -18.61
CA THR A 110 19.67 4.79 -19.09
C THR A 110 19.75 3.72 -20.20
N PRO A 111 20.84 3.65 -20.97
CA PRO A 111 21.05 2.59 -21.96
C PRO A 111 20.97 1.17 -21.36
N GLU A 112 21.29 1.02 -20.06
CA GLU A 112 21.20 -0.24 -19.31
C GLU A 112 19.78 -0.53 -18.81
N GLY A 113 18.83 0.37 -19.08
CA GLY A 113 17.43 0.24 -18.67
C GLY A 113 17.09 0.74 -17.27
N LYS A 114 18.03 1.37 -16.54
CA LYS A 114 17.79 1.88 -15.17
C LYS A 114 17.00 3.18 -15.19
N LEU A 115 16.22 3.42 -14.13
CA LEU A 115 15.70 4.76 -13.84
C LEU A 115 16.85 5.73 -13.55
N GLN A 116 16.66 6.99 -13.86
CA GLN A 116 17.60 8.09 -13.56
C GLN A 116 16.84 9.37 -13.25
N GLY A 117 17.45 10.25 -12.46
CA GLY A 117 16.92 11.58 -12.19
C GLY A 117 16.96 12.48 -13.43
N ASP A 118 16.05 13.45 -13.49
CA ASP A 118 16.12 14.54 -14.48
C ASP A 118 17.32 15.43 -14.13
N LEU A 119 18.39 15.39 -14.92
CA LEU A 119 19.63 16.13 -14.66
C LEU A 119 19.47 17.65 -14.76
N THR A 120 18.36 18.16 -15.31
CA THR A 120 18.05 19.60 -15.28
C THR A 120 17.58 20.02 -13.89
N ARG A 121 16.84 19.17 -13.21
CA ARG A 121 16.26 19.39 -11.88
C ARG A 121 17.15 18.86 -10.76
N PHE A 122 17.83 17.76 -11.00
CA PHE A 122 18.71 17.05 -10.06
C PHE A 122 20.10 16.85 -10.69
N PRO A 123 20.88 17.94 -10.83
CA PRO A 123 22.12 17.92 -11.63
C PRO A 123 23.20 17.00 -11.08
N ARG A 124 23.22 16.72 -9.77
CA ARG A 124 24.14 15.76 -9.15
C ARG A 124 23.65 14.31 -9.26
N GLY A 125 22.43 14.10 -9.78
CA GLY A 125 21.73 12.81 -9.75
C GLY A 125 21.10 12.49 -8.38
N MET A 126 20.38 11.36 -8.30
CA MET A 126 19.57 11.03 -7.12
C MET A 126 20.42 10.58 -5.93
N LYS A 127 21.46 9.77 -6.16
CA LYS A 127 22.24 9.18 -5.07
C LYS A 127 22.91 10.23 -4.19
N PRO A 128 23.63 11.24 -4.70
CA PRO A 128 24.23 12.30 -3.85
C PRO A 128 23.22 13.09 -3.04
N LEU A 129 22.04 13.38 -3.61
CA LEU A 129 20.96 14.04 -2.87
C LEU A 129 20.45 13.17 -1.71
N ILE A 130 20.25 11.87 -1.96
CA ILE A 130 19.79 10.92 -0.94
C ILE A 130 20.82 10.81 0.20
N GLU A 131 22.12 10.73 -0.14
CA GLU A 131 23.21 10.69 0.84
C GLU A 131 23.23 11.97 1.71
N GLU A 132 23.12 13.15 1.11
CA GLU A 132 23.04 14.43 1.83
C GLU A 132 21.85 14.47 2.79
N LEU A 133 20.66 14.06 2.35
CA LEU A 133 19.48 14.01 3.21
C LEU A 133 19.61 12.99 4.35
N ASN A 134 20.26 11.85 4.08
CA ASN A 134 20.57 10.86 5.13
C ASN A 134 21.54 11.46 6.18
N GLU A 135 22.58 12.22 5.78
CA GLU A 135 23.48 12.92 6.70
C GLU A 135 22.75 13.96 7.56
N MET A 136 21.67 14.55 7.04
CA MET A 136 20.80 15.43 7.81
C MET A 136 19.91 14.70 8.82
N GLY A 137 19.82 13.36 8.76
CA GLY A 137 19.03 12.50 9.63
C GLY A 137 17.68 12.06 9.04
N PHE A 138 17.43 12.32 7.74
CA PHE A 138 16.21 11.89 7.05
C PHE A 138 16.39 10.56 6.35
N LYS A 139 15.27 9.86 6.18
CA LYS A 139 15.09 8.74 5.26
C LYS A 139 14.46 9.27 3.99
N VAL A 140 14.96 8.81 2.84
CA VAL A 140 14.49 9.34 1.55
C VAL A 140 13.61 8.34 0.84
N GLY A 141 12.50 8.84 0.32
CA GLY A 141 11.58 8.06 -0.50
C GLY A 141 11.51 8.52 -1.94
N LEU A 142 11.27 7.58 -2.84
CA LEU A 142 11.02 7.83 -4.24
C LEU A 142 9.70 7.22 -4.69
N TYR A 143 9.20 7.72 -5.81
CA TYR A 143 7.94 7.34 -6.44
C TYR A 143 8.17 6.71 -7.81
N THR A 144 7.34 5.73 -8.16
CA THR A 144 7.08 5.33 -9.55
C THR A 144 5.69 4.69 -9.65
N SER A 145 5.35 4.09 -10.78
CA SER A 145 4.04 3.46 -10.99
C SER A 145 4.15 1.99 -11.39
N ASN A 146 3.18 1.21 -10.94
CA ASN A 146 2.87 -0.14 -11.42
C ASN A 146 2.20 -0.06 -12.81
N GLY A 147 2.81 0.69 -13.68
CA GLY A 147 2.40 0.97 -15.04
C GLY A 147 3.61 1.09 -15.95
N THR A 148 3.36 1.24 -17.23
CA THR A 148 4.42 1.52 -18.21
C THR A 148 4.93 2.94 -18.13
N LEU A 149 4.10 3.84 -17.60
CA LEU A 149 4.40 5.26 -17.35
C LEU A 149 3.86 5.67 -15.99
N THR A 150 4.39 6.76 -15.42
CA THR A 150 3.86 7.43 -14.24
C THR A 150 2.61 8.23 -14.56
N CYS A 151 2.00 8.91 -13.56
CA CYS A 151 0.83 9.76 -13.79
C CYS A 151 1.14 10.99 -14.64
N GLU A 152 2.40 11.42 -14.68
CA GLU A 152 2.91 12.53 -15.52
C GLU A 152 3.66 12.01 -16.77
N ASP A 153 3.33 10.80 -17.22
CA ASP A 153 3.83 10.18 -18.46
C ASP A 153 5.36 9.95 -18.50
N LEU A 154 6.01 9.82 -17.34
CA LEU A 154 7.44 9.49 -17.24
C LEU A 154 7.66 7.96 -17.14
N PRO A 155 8.88 7.45 -17.40
CA PRO A 155 9.17 6.02 -17.30
C PRO A 155 8.83 5.44 -15.93
N ALA A 156 8.06 4.36 -15.90
CA ALA A 156 7.64 3.66 -14.68
C ALA A 156 8.10 2.20 -14.65
N SER A 157 7.82 1.47 -13.57
CA SER A 157 8.54 0.24 -13.23
C SER A 157 7.86 -1.05 -13.69
N LEU A 158 6.66 -1.00 -14.29
CA LEU A 158 6.03 -2.22 -14.81
C LEU A 158 6.92 -2.87 -15.87
N TYR A 159 7.26 -4.14 -15.68
CA TYR A 159 8.21 -4.96 -16.44
C TYR A 159 9.70 -4.69 -16.13
N ASN A 160 10.00 -3.74 -15.26
CA ASN A 160 11.36 -3.38 -14.84
C ASN A 160 11.55 -3.51 -13.32
N GLU A 161 10.68 -4.25 -12.63
CA GLU A 161 10.62 -4.28 -11.17
C GLU A 161 11.98 -4.65 -10.54
N ALA A 162 12.68 -5.65 -11.09
CA ALA A 162 13.97 -6.10 -10.57
C ALA A 162 15.07 -5.03 -10.72
N ILE A 163 15.26 -4.47 -11.92
CA ILE A 163 16.31 -3.47 -12.18
C ILE A 163 16.03 -2.16 -11.41
N ASP A 164 14.77 -1.80 -11.21
CA ASP A 164 14.41 -0.60 -10.47
C ASP A 164 14.60 -0.82 -8.96
N ALA A 165 14.26 -1.99 -8.44
CA ALA A 165 14.54 -2.36 -7.04
C ALA A 165 16.05 -2.33 -6.75
N ASP A 166 16.87 -2.88 -7.64
CA ASP A 166 18.34 -2.81 -7.53
C ASP A 166 18.85 -1.36 -7.53
N THR A 167 18.27 -0.52 -8.38
CA THR A 167 18.63 0.90 -8.47
C THR A 167 18.27 1.65 -7.20
N LEU A 168 17.08 1.42 -6.64
CA LEU A 168 16.62 2.03 -5.38
C LEU A 168 17.51 1.60 -4.20
N ALA A 169 17.85 0.31 -4.10
CA ALA A 169 18.74 -0.20 -3.07
C ALA A 169 20.14 0.41 -3.16
N GLN A 170 20.72 0.51 -4.38
CA GLN A 170 22.02 1.12 -4.64
C GLN A 170 22.07 2.62 -4.29
N TRP A 171 20.95 3.32 -4.36
CA TRP A 171 20.83 4.73 -3.99
C TRP A 171 20.58 4.94 -2.50
N GLY A 172 20.25 3.88 -1.75
CA GLY A 172 19.95 3.95 -0.32
C GLY A 172 18.54 4.51 0.00
N VAL A 173 17.59 4.27 -0.91
CA VAL A 173 16.17 4.63 -0.72
C VAL A 173 15.58 3.80 0.41
N GLU A 174 14.78 4.42 1.30
CA GLU A 174 14.16 3.78 2.46
C GLU A 174 12.61 3.88 2.47
N TYR A 175 12.01 4.55 1.48
CA TYR A 175 10.56 4.58 1.26
C TYR A 175 10.28 4.53 -0.25
N PHE A 176 9.26 3.78 -0.65
CA PHE A 176 8.93 3.65 -2.07
C PHE A 176 7.42 3.67 -2.27
N LYS A 177 6.91 4.71 -2.96
CA LYS A 177 5.51 4.79 -3.38
C LYS A 177 5.36 4.22 -4.79
N TYR A 178 4.53 3.20 -4.91
CA TYR A 178 4.25 2.51 -6.17
C TYR A 178 2.79 2.74 -6.57
N ASP A 179 2.58 3.60 -7.56
CA ASP A 179 1.27 4.07 -7.99
C ASP A 179 0.60 3.10 -8.99
N PHE A 180 -0.54 3.46 -9.55
CA PHE A 180 -1.34 2.60 -10.43
C PHE A 180 -1.61 3.21 -11.82
N CYS A 181 -1.05 4.38 -12.13
CA CYS A 181 -1.16 5.02 -13.44
C CYS A 181 -0.61 4.11 -14.54
N HIS A 182 -1.29 4.07 -15.68
CA HIS A 182 -0.91 3.27 -16.87
C HIS A 182 -0.70 1.77 -16.62
N ASN A 183 -1.32 1.22 -15.55
CA ASN A 183 -1.25 -0.20 -15.24
C ASN A 183 -1.76 -1.05 -16.40
N LYS A 184 -1.13 -2.20 -16.60
CA LYS A 184 -1.56 -3.24 -17.55
C LYS A 184 -1.98 -4.48 -16.76
N THR A 185 -3.28 -4.71 -16.69
CA THR A 185 -3.85 -5.88 -16.01
C THR A 185 -3.30 -7.18 -16.60
N ILE A 186 -2.82 -8.08 -15.75
CA ILE A 186 -2.46 -9.44 -16.17
C ILE A 186 -3.76 -10.20 -16.50
N PRO A 187 -3.90 -10.75 -17.71
CA PRO A 187 -5.11 -11.46 -18.09
C PRO A 187 -5.21 -12.81 -17.36
N SER A 188 -6.45 -13.28 -17.16
CA SER A 188 -6.76 -14.58 -16.58
C SER A 188 -6.32 -15.78 -17.42
N VAL A 189 -5.96 -15.55 -18.69
CA VAL A 189 -5.52 -16.60 -19.62
C VAL A 189 -3.99 -16.63 -19.68
N ALA A 190 -3.39 -17.72 -19.24
CA ALA A 190 -1.95 -17.96 -19.34
C ALA A 190 -1.50 -18.11 -20.82
N PRO A 191 -0.17 -18.06 -21.11
CA PRO A 191 0.34 -18.49 -22.41
C PRO A 191 -0.02 -19.95 -22.70
N ALA A 192 -0.03 -20.32 -23.97
CA ALA A 192 -0.06 -21.73 -24.35
C ALA A 192 1.32 -22.34 -24.09
N LEU A 193 1.39 -23.47 -23.39
CA LEU A 193 2.63 -24.20 -23.09
C LEU A 193 2.91 -25.22 -24.20
N VAL A 194 4.15 -25.25 -24.66
CA VAL A 194 4.64 -26.18 -25.70
C VAL A 194 5.34 -27.37 -25.03
N ARG A 195 6.36 -27.07 -24.22
CA ARG A 195 7.16 -28.07 -23.49
C ARG A 195 7.79 -27.45 -22.24
N ILE A 196 8.25 -28.31 -21.36
CA ILE A 196 8.94 -27.95 -20.15
C ILE A 196 10.25 -28.72 -20.10
N TYR A 197 11.34 -28.06 -19.78
CA TYR A 197 12.62 -28.68 -19.49
C TYR A 197 12.91 -28.57 -18.00
N VAL A 198 13.40 -29.67 -17.40
CA VAL A 198 13.83 -29.71 -15.99
C VAL A 198 15.29 -30.17 -15.98
N GLY A 199 16.18 -29.35 -15.45
CA GLY A 199 17.63 -29.64 -15.42
C GLY A 199 18.37 -28.95 -14.28
N VAL A 200 19.57 -29.41 -13.99
CA VAL A 200 20.43 -28.79 -12.98
C VAL A 200 20.95 -27.43 -13.50
N PRO A 201 21.01 -26.38 -12.68
CA PRO A 201 21.56 -25.09 -13.09
C PRO A 201 22.99 -25.21 -13.61
N GLY A 202 23.23 -24.71 -14.84
CA GLY A 202 24.56 -24.73 -15.49
C GLY A 202 24.89 -26.02 -16.25
N GLU A 203 24.06 -27.05 -16.18
CA GLU A 203 24.22 -28.31 -16.94
C GLU A 203 23.41 -28.28 -18.25
N THR A 204 23.84 -29.15 -19.19
CA THR A 204 23.17 -29.30 -20.50
C THR A 204 22.17 -30.44 -20.54
N ASP A 205 22.24 -31.33 -19.55
CA ASP A 205 21.31 -32.46 -19.44
C ASP A 205 20.01 -32.03 -18.79
N PHE A 206 18.90 -32.42 -19.39
CA PHE A 206 17.56 -32.07 -18.93
C PHE A 206 16.53 -33.15 -19.23
N ILE A 207 15.48 -33.20 -18.41
CA ILE A 207 14.26 -33.96 -18.65
C ILE A 207 13.36 -33.09 -19.53
N GLU A 208 12.96 -33.60 -20.68
CA GLU A 208 11.99 -32.95 -21.56
C GLU A 208 10.58 -33.50 -21.34
N LEU A 209 9.63 -32.60 -21.06
CA LEU A 209 8.22 -32.89 -20.87
C LEU A 209 7.41 -32.16 -21.95
N GLN A 210 6.84 -32.92 -22.90
CA GLN A 210 5.90 -32.34 -23.87
C GLN A 210 4.60 -31.96 -23.14
N ALA A 211 4.16 -30.70 -23.25
CA ALA A 211 2.96 -30.21 -22.55
C ALA A 211 1.72 -31.05 -22.88
N SER A 212 1.59 -31.49 -24.13
CA SER A 212 0.48 -32.34 -24.59
C SER A 212 0.42 -33.73 -23.97
N HIS A 213 1.49 -34.21 -23.33
CA HIS A 213 1.55 -35.51 -22.66
C HIS A 213 1.20 -35.41 -21.15
N GLY A 214 1.11 -34.23 -20.59
CA GLY A 214 0.70 -34.04 -19.20
C GLY A 214 -0.80 -34.27 -19.00
N LYS A 215 -1.18 -34.52 -17.76
CA LYS A 215 -2.59 -34.60 -17.36
C LYS A 215 -3.23 -33.23 -17.41
N ILE A 216 -4.31 -33.07 -18.16
CA ILE A 216 -5.06 -31.82 -18.23
C ILE A 216 -6.40 -31.94 -17.51
N SER A 217 -6.87 -30.87 -16.89
CA SER A 217 -8.14 -30.83 -16.17
C SER A 217 -8.87 -29.49 -16.31
N ARG A 218 -10.18 -29.53 -16.09
CA ARG A 218 -11.06 -28.37 -15.87
C ARG A 218 -11.04 -27.28 -16.96
N GLY A 219 -10.90 -27.60 -18.22
CA GLY A 219 -10.96 -26.62 -19.31
C GLY A 219 -9.60 -26.31 -19.96
N ALA A 220 -8.51 -26.84 -19.44
CA ALA A 220 -7.29 -26.98 -20.22
C ALA A 220 -7.54 -27.93 -21.40
N ARG A 221 -6.91 -27.66 -22.53
CA ARG A 221 -7.06 -28.45 -23.75
C ARG A 221 -5.76 -28.55 -24.51
N VAL A 222 -5.60 -29.65 -25.23
CA VAL A 222 -4.52 -29.83 -26.19
C VAL A 222 -5.01 -29.29 -27.54
N ASP A 223 -4.35 -28.27 -28.07
CA ASP A 223 -4.65 -27.69 -29.38
C ASP A 223 -3.52 -28.05 -30.37
N LYS A 224 -3.89 -28.34 -31.65
CA LYS A 224 -2.91 -28.55 -32.71
C LYS A 224 -2.31 -27.20 -33.12
N ASP A 225 -1.00 -27.10 -33.18
CA ASP A 225 -0.27 -25.94 -33.69
C ASP A 225 0.97 -26.40 -34.48
N GLU A 226 0.87 -26.42 -35.78
CA GLU A 226 1.91 -26.89 -36.70
C GLU A 226 3.18 -26.01 -36.70
N ARG A 227 3.14 -24.89 -36.02
CA ARG A 227 4.27 -23.93 -35.90
C ARG A 227 5.18 -24.25 -34.75
N VAL A 228 4.87 -25.23 -33.91
CA VAL A 228 5.71 -25.66 -32.79
C VAL A 228 6.26 -27.06 -33.06
N GLU A 229 7.43 -27.33 -32.52
CA GLU A 229 7.98 -28.67 -32.53
C GLU A 229 7.08 -29.61 -31.70
N GLY A 230 6.77 -30.78 -32.26
CA GLY A 230 5.79 -31.72 -31.68
C GLY A 230 4.34 -31.43 -32.09
N GLY A 231 4.02 -30.29 -32.73
CA GLY A 231 2.73 -30.00 -33.36
C GLY A 231 1.56 -29.72 -32.43
N TYR A 232 1.78 -29.63 -31.13
CA TYR A 232 0.73 -29.45 -30.09
C TYR A 232 1.12 -28.46 -29.02
N VAL A 233 0.12 -27.79 -28.47
CA VAL A 233 0.25 -26.89 -27.31
C VAL A 233 -0.84 -27.18 -26.29
N VAL A 234 -0.60 -26.88 -25.02
CA VAL A 234 -1.65 -26.87 -24.00
C VAL A 234 -2.09 -25.43 -23.75
N SER A 235 -3.38 -25.18 -23.96
CA SER A 235 -4.03 -23.89 -23.71
C SER A 235 -5.19 -24.02 -22.72
N GLY A 236 -5.87 -22.91 -22.41
CA GLY A 236 -7.00 -22.93 -21.47
C GLY A 236 -6.59 -23.00 -19.99
N LEU A 237 -5.33 -22.74 -19.66
CA LEU A 237 -4.89 -22.52 -18.29
C LEU A 237 -5.40 -21.13 -17.84
N CYS A 238 -6.60 -21.10 -17.23
CA CYS A 238 -7.37 -19.88 -17.02
C CYS A 238 -8.10 -19.89 -15.68
N GLY A 239 -7.90 -18.86 -14.88
CA GLY A 239 -8.69 -18.55 -13.69
C GLY A 239 -8.83 -19.70 -12.70
N SER A 240 -7.76 -20.42 -12.41
CA SER A 240 -7.73 -21.64 -11.57
C SER A 240 -8.57 -22.82 -12.08
N MET A 241 -9.19 -22.70 -13.26
CA MET A 241 -10.06 -23.73 -13.82
C MET A 241 -9.31 -24.75 -14.67
N GLY A 242 -8.33 -24.32 -15.47
CA GLY A 242 -7.50 -25.19 -16.30
C GLY A 242 -6.17 -25.48 -15.61
N GLN A 243 -5.79 -26.77 -15.57
CA GLN A 243 -4.53 -27.23 -15.01
C GLN A 243 -3.82 -28.18 -15.96
N LEU A 244 -2.48 -28.11 -15.95
CA LEU A 244 -1.59 -29.09 -16.57
C LEU A 244 -0.71 -29.69 -15.47
N GLU A 245 -0.64 -31.02 -15.40
CA GLU A 245 0.05 -31.72 -14.34
C GLU A 245 0.99 -32.80 -14.90
N PHE A 246 2.17 -32.92 -14.29
CA PHE A 246 3.11 -34.01 -14.46
C PHE A 246 3.42 -34.58 -13.06
N ASP A 247 3.17 -35.87 -12.84
CA ASP A 247 3.37 -36.57 -11.56
C ASP A 247 4.51 -37.62 -11.61
N THR A 248 5.30 -37.61 -12.68
CA THR A 248 6.35 -38.60 -12.97
C THR A 248 7.72 -37.96 -13.22
N VAL A 249 7.97 -36.77 -12.67
CA VAL A 249 9.27 -36.08 -12.81
C VAL A 249 10.24 -36.70 -11.82
N ASP A 250 11.06 -37.66 -12.27
CA ASP A 250 12.00 -38.41 -11.44
C ASP A 250 13.36 -37.69 -11.37
N ILE A 251 13.77 -37.30 -10.18
CA ILE A 251 14.96 -36.47 -9.90
C ILE A 251 15.98 -37.29 -9.11
N PRO A 252 17.25 -37.31 -9.53
CA PRO A 252 18.27 -38.16 -8.92
C PRO A 252 18.71 -37.72 -7.52
N GLU A 253 18.68 -36.43 -7.22
CA GLU A 253 19.15 -35.84 -5.95
C GLU A 253 18.30 -34.66 -5.53
N ASP A 254 18.19 -34.40 -4.20
CA ASP A 254 17.57 -33.19 -3.66
C ASP A 254 18.36 -31.97 -4.09
N GLY A 255 17.69 -30.88 -4.52
CA GLY A 255 18.39 -29.65 -4.84
C GLY A 255 17.60 -28.66 -5.67
N GLU A 256 18.30 -27.61 -6.10
CA GLU A 256 17.77 -26.58 -6.98
C GLU A 256 17.81 -27.03 -8.44
N TYR A 257 16.69 -26.91 -9.13
CA TYR A 257 16.52 -27.26 -10.54
C TYR A 257 15.94 -26.08 -11.32
N ASN A 258 16.40 -25.91 -12.55
CA ASN A 258 15.81 -24.99 -13.49
C ASN A 258 14.62 -25.65 -14.20
N ILE A 259 13.46 -25.00 -14.13
CA ILE A 259 12.31 -25.32 -14.97
C ILE A 259 12.22 -24.28 -16.07
N THR A 260 12.44 -24.69 -17.32
CA THR A 260 12.30 -23.82 -18.49
C THR A 260 10.98 -24.11 -19.20
N LEU A 261 10.08 -23.14 -19.16
CA LEU A 261 8.79 -23.18 -19.84
C LEU A 261 8.93 -22.63 -21.26
N VAL A 262 8.69 -23.46 -22.27
CA VAL A 262 8.56 -23.03 -23.67
C VAL A 262 7.11 -22.71 -23.94
N PHE A 263 6.83 -21.50 -24.40
CA PHE A 263 5.48 -21.00 -24.52
C PHE A 263 5.21 -20.21 -25.80
N ARG A 264 3.92 -20.09 -26.13
CA ARG A 264 3.40 -19.20 -27.15
C ARG A 264 2.45 -18.19 -26.56
N LYS A 265 2.67 -16.92 -26.87
CA LYS A 265 1.85 -15.83 -26.34
C LYS A 265 1.68 -14.74 -27.40
N GLY A 266 0.50 -14.13 -27.45
CA GLY A 266 0.25 -12.94 -28.24
C GLY A 266 0.18 -11.68 -27.39
N GLY A 267 0.56 -10.55 -28.02
CA GLY A 267 0.49 -9.21 -27.41
C GLY A 267 1.59 -8.92 -26.41
N ASN A 268 1.68 -7.63 -26.03
CA ASN A 268 2.72 -7.07 -25.17
C ASN A 268 2.34 -7.05 -23.70
N VAL A 269 1.18 -7.62 -23.33
CA VAL A 269 0.77 -7.68 -21.93
C VAL A 269 1.43 -8.87 -21.26
N ARG A 270 2.02 -8.64 -20.08
CA ARG A 270 2.54 -9.70 -19.20
C ARG A 270 1.46 -10.75 -18.97
N LYS A 271 1.82 -12.03 -19.06
CA LYS A 271 0.98 -13.15 -18.68
C LYS A 271 1.60 -13.85 -17.47
N PHE A 272 0.79 -14.71 -16.84
CA PHE A 272 1.15 -15.32 -15.56
C PHE A 272 0.63 -16.74 -15.47
N LEU A 273 1.35 -17.58 -14.75
CA LEU A 273 0.89 -18.82 -14.16
C LEU A 273 1.70 -19.14 -12.89
N VAL A 274 1.26 -20.11 -12.16
CA VAL A 274 1.96 -20.72 -11.03
C VAL A 274 2.48 -22.08 -11.46
N CYS A 275 3.75 -22.37 -11.11
CA CYS A 275 4.28 -23.72 -11.06
C CYS A 275 4.22 -24.19 -9.61
N LYS A 276 3.36 -25.17 -9.30
CA LYS A 276 3.25 -25.77 -7.98
C LYS A 276 3.99 -27.09 -7.93
N VAL A 277 4.89 -27.24 -6.95
CA VAL A 277 5.71 -28.42 -6.76
C VAL A 277 5.16 -29.24 -5.59
N ASN A 278 4.91 -30.53 -5.81
CA ASN A 278 4.51 -31.51 -4.80
C ASN A 278 3.26 -31.15 -3.98
N ASP A 279 2.32 -30.38 -4.58
CA ASP A 279 1.12 -29.83 -3.93
C ASP A 279 1.40 -28.90 -2.74
N ASP A 280 2.64 -28.46 -2.57
CA ASP A 280 3.14 -27.67 -1.43
C ASP A 280 3.61 -26.27 -1.89
N THR A 281 4.76 -26.18 -2.52
CA THR A 281 5.41 -24.92 -2.83
C THR A 281 4.98 -24.34 -4.17
N GLU A 282 4.59 -23.04 -4.19
CA GLU A 282 4.18 -22.31 -5.38
C GLU A 282 5.28 -21.33 -5.85
N TYR A 283 5.59 -21.39 -7.15
CA TYR A 283 6.54 -20.51 -7.83
C TYR A 283 5.83 -19.67 -8.87
N ASP A 284 5.94 -18.35 -8.75
CA ASP A 284 5.35 -17.39 -9.66
C ASP A 284 6.08 -17.35 -11.00
N CYS A 285 5.35 -17.48 -12.10
CA CYS A 285 5.88 -17.45 -13.47
C CYS A 285 5.33 -16.24 -14.22
N TYR A 286 6.12 -15.17 -14.29
CA TYR A 286 5.79 -13.95 -15.05
C TYR A 286 6.39 -14.02 -16.45
N PHE A 287 5.55 -14.19 -17.46
CA PHE A 287 6.00 -14.41 -18.84
C PHE A 287 6.42 -13.10 -19.49
N PRO A 288 7.66 -13.01 -19.99
CA PRO A 288 8.17 -11.83 -20.69
C PRO A 288 7.44 -11.58 -22.00
N GLU A 289 7.72 -10.45 -22.61
CA GLU A 289 7.30 -10.20 -23.99
C GLU A 289 7.82 -11.29 -24.93
N SER A 290 7.06 -11.62 -25.95
CA SER A 290 7.46 -12.53 -27.01
C SER A 290 7.24 -11.89 -28.37
N LYS A 291 7.92 -12.40 -29.41
CA LYS A 291 7.77 -11.93 -30.79
C LYS A 291 6.41 -12.30 -31.41
N GLY A 292 5.37 -12.44 -30.56
CA GLY A 292 4.01 -12.81 -30.94
C GLY A 292 3.80 -14.32 -31.04
N PHE A 293 2.64 -14.73 -31.54
CA PHE A 293 2.27 -16.15 -31.70
C PHE A 293 3.10 -16.91 -32.74
N THR A 294 3.95 -16.23 -33.50
CA THR A 294 4.78 -16.84 -34.52
C THR A 294 6.11 -17.39 -34.03
N ALA A 295 6.51 -17.02 -32.80
CA ALA A 295 7.75 -17.45 -32.19
C ALA A 295 7.50 -18.09 -30.81
N GLU A 296 8.31 -19.08 -30.44
CA GLU A 296 8.37 -19.63 -29.10
C GLU A 296 9.14 -18.66 -28.19
N GLY A 297 8.56 -18.41 -27.01
CA GLY A 297 9.27 -17.74 -25.90
C GLY A 297 9.74 -18.76 -24.89
N ARG A 298 10.72 -18.38 -24.06
CA ARG A 298 11.22 -19.19 -22.95
C ARG A 298 11.18 -18.39 -21.67
N LEU A 299 10.74 -19.04 -20.59
CA LEU A 299 10.81 -18.54 -19.21
C LEU A 299 11.45 -19.60 -18.37
N GLN A 300 12.52 -19.25 -17.65
CA GLN A 300 13.18 -20.12 -16.71
C GLN A 300 12.91 -19.64 -15.28
N ILE A 301 12.59 -20.59 -14.41
CA ILE A 301 12.50 -20.39 -12.96
C ILE A 301 13.36 -21.44 -12.27
N THR A 302 13.89 -21.13 -11.10
CA THR A 302 14.58 -22.11 -10.25
C THR A 302 13.64 -22.57 -9.16
N VAL A 303 13.55 -23.89 -8.96
CA VAL A 303 12.69 -24.51 -7.98
C VAL A 303 13.45 -25.58 -7.20
N HIS A 304 13.06 -25.82 -5.96
CA HIS A 304 13.60 -26.95 -5.18
C HIS A 304 12.81 -28.23 -5.47
N LEU A 305 13.49 -29.27 -5.92
CA LEU A 305 12.91 -30.60 -6.14
C LEU A 305 13.56 -31.63 -5.17
N LYS A 306 12.78 -32.64 -4.81
CA LYS A 306 13.21 -33.74 -3.95
C LYS A 306 13.67 -34.93 -4.78
N LYS A 307 14.61 -35.72 -4.27
CA LYS A 307 15.00 -36.98 -4.87
C LYS A 307 13.80 -37.91 -5.07
N GLY A 308 13.75 -38.51 -6.26
CA GLY A 308 12.63 -39.39 -6.67
C GLY A 308 11.53 -38.64 -7.39
N LEU A 309 10.32 -39.16 -7.36
CA LEU A 309 9.19 -38.63 -8.12
C LEU A 309 8.67 -37.32 -7.55
N ASN A 310 8.61 -36.29 -8.39
CA ASN A 310 8.02 -35.01 -8.11
C ASN A 310 6.79 -34.78 -8.98
N LYS A 311 5.86 -34.01 -8.43
CA LYS A 311 4.67 -33.53 -9.10
C LYS A 311 4.82 -32.06 -9.45
N LEU A 312 4.63 -31.71 -10.72
CA LEU A 312 4.58 -30.32 -11.20
C LEU A 312 3.17 -30.00 -11.69
N THR A 313 2.54 -28.97 -11.13
CA THR A 313 1.21 -28.51 -11.55
C THR A 313 1.28 -27.05 -12.01
N PHE A 314 0.80 -26.80 -13.24
CA PHE A 314 0.78 -25.47 -13.84
C PHE A 314 -0.66 -24.98 -13.97
N TYR A 315 -0.95 -23.79 -13.44
CA TYR A 315 -2.28 -23.18 -13.48
C TYR A 315 -2.19 -21.65 -13.31
N ASN A 316 -3.22 -20.92 -13.73
CA ASN A 316 -3.30 -19.48 -13.53
C ASN A 316 -4.37 -19.15 -12.49
N PRO A 317 -4.00 -18.62 -11.30
CA PRO A 317 -4.95 -18.26 -10.25
C PRO A 317 -5.66 -16.92 -10.51
N ILE A 318 -5.22 -16.12 -11.49
CA ILE A 318 -5.78 -14.79 -11.76
C ILE A 318 -7.17 -14.92 -12.36
N ALA A 319 -8.21 -14.54 -11.61
CA ALA A 319 -9.60 -14.53 -12.05
C ALA A 319 -10.19 -13.11 -12.15
N SER A 320 -9.53 -12.10 -11.53
CA SER A 320 -10.03 -10.74 -11.41
C SER A 320 -8.92 -9.70 -11.54
N ARG A 321 -9.31 -8.41 -11.64
CA ARG A 321 -8.37 -7.29 -11.57
C ARG A 321 -7.68 -7.22 -10.20
N MET A 322 -8.37 -7.59 -9.13
CA MET A 322 -7.81 -7.63 -7.79
C MET A 322 -6.66 -8.64 -7.70
N ASP A 323 -6.84 -9.85 -8.25
CA ASP A 323 -5.77 -10.86 -8.26
C ASP A 323 -4.57 -10.38 -9.08
N SER A 324 -4.83 -9.71 -10.22
CA SER A 324 -3.77 -9.12 -11.04
C SER A 324 -2.99 -8.04 -10.28
N ALA A 325 -3.69 -7.11 -9.62
CA ALA A 325 -3.06 -6.05 -8.83
C ALA A 325 -2.24 -6.66 -7.69
N ALA A 326 -2.82 -7.57 -6.91
CA ALA A 326 -2.14 -8.24 -5.81
C ALA A 326 -0.82 -8.91 -6.27
N ARG A 327 -0.84 -9.64 -7.38
CA ARG A 327 0.37 -10.31 -7.91
C ARG A 327 1.44 -9.33 -8.36
N GLN A 328 1.06 -8.24 -9.04
CA GLN A 328 2.01 -7.22 -9.52
C GLN A 328 2.67 -6.47 -8.35
N TYR A 329 1.89 -6.04 -7.36
CA TYR A 329 2.44 -5.37 -6.18
C TYR A 329 3.27 -6.31 -5.31
N THR A 330 2.88 -7.58 -5.18
CA THR A 330 3.68 -8.61 -4.48
C THR A 330 5.01 -8.86 -5.18
N LEU A 331 5.04 -8.85 -6.53
CA LEU A 331 6.29 -8.98 -7.28
C LEU A 331 7.27 -7.85 -6.93
N MET A 332 6.82 -6.58 -6.99
CA MET A 332 7.67 -5.45 -6.61
C MET A 332 8.15 -5.57 -5.14
N GLY A 333 7.27 -5.96 -4.22
CA GLY A 333 7.65 -6.16 -2.82
C GLY A 333 8.73 -7.24 -2.63
N LYS A 334 8.65 -8.34 -3.39
CA LYS A 334 9.69 -9.39 -3.41
C LYS A 334 11.01 -8.85 -3.94
N GLU A 335 10.97 -8.08 -5.04
CA GLU A 335 12.16 -7.50 -5.65
C GLU A 335 12.83 -6.46 -4.76
N LEU A 336 12.07 -5.59 -4.09
CA LEU A 336 12.62 -4.64 -3.12
C LEU A 336 13.37 -5.35 -1.98
N ARG A 337 12.79 -6.41 -1.41
CA ARG A 337 13.43 -7.20 -0.35
C ARG A 337 14.66 -7.96 -0.83
N ARG A 338 14.64 -8.52 -2.05
CA ARG A 338 15.81 -9.15 -2.67
C ARG A 338 16.93 -8.12 -2.83
N ALA A 339 16.61 -7.00 -3.47
CA ALA A 339 17.62 -5.98 -3.82
C ALA A 339 18.31 -5.37 -2.60
N THR A 340 17.56 -5.04 -1.53
CA THR A 340 18.15 -4.47 -0.30
C THR A 340 19.07 -5.46 0.40
N ARG A 341 18.67 -6.74 0.47
CA ARG A 341 19.48 -7.80 1.07
C ARG A 341 20.74 -8.07 0.27
N GLU A 342 20.60 -8.30 -1.04
CA GLU A 342 21.74 -8.60 -1.91
C GLU A 342 22.74 -7.43 -1.96
N PHE A 343 22.25 -6.18 -1.96
CA PHE A 343 23.13 -5.01 -1.91
C PHE A 343 23.91 -4.94 -0.60
N ALA A 344 23.26 -5.18 0.54
CA ALA A 344 23.91 -5.21 1.84
C ALA A 344 24.98 -6.33 1.93
N GLU A 345 24.66 -7.53 1.44
CA GLU A 345 25.59 -8.66 1.37
C GLU A 345 26.81 -8.36 0.49
N GLN A 346 26.59 -7.80 -0.70
CA GLN A 346 27.66 -7.47 -1.66
C GLN A 346 28.58 -6.36 -1.17
N THR A 347 28.05 -5.39 -0.41
CA THR A 347 28.83 -4.23 0.06
C THR A 347 29.35 -4.40 1.48
N GLY A 348 28.88 -5.41 2.22
CA GLY A 348 29.20 -5.61 3.64
C GLY A 348 28.62 -4.50 4.54
N THR A 349 27.53 -3.85 4.11
CA THR A 349 26.85 -2.80 4.87
C THR A 349 25.61 -3.35 5.58
N GLU A 350 25.03 -2.57 6.50
CA GLU A 350 23.73 -2.87 7.08
C GLU A 350 22.63 -2.77 6.02
N GLU A 351 21.68 -3.70 6.03
CA GLU A 351 20.53 -3.66 5.14
C GLU A 351 19.66 -2.44 5.46
N LYS A 352 19.28 -1.67 4.44
CA LYS A 352 18.29 -0.59 4.52
C LYS A 352 16.97 -1.06 3.90
N PRO A 353 16.07 -1.66 4.68
CA PRO A 353 14.78 -2.12 4.17
C PRO A 353 13.93 -0.94 3.71
N ILE A 354 13.21 -1.12 2.62
CA ILE A 354 12.38 -0.06 2.02
C ILE A 354 10.95 -0.17 2.57
N CYS A 355 10.45 0.91 3.18
CA CYS A 355 9.03 1.05 3.52
C CYS A 355 8.22 1.15 2.22
N TYR A 356 7.45 0.12 1.92
CA TYR A 356 6.76 -0.02 0.64
C TYR A 356 5.30 0.42 0.73
N SER A 357 4.96 1.51 0.03
CA SER A 357 3.64 2.12 -0.06
C SER A 357 2.94 1.74 -1.36
N ILE A 358 1.85 1.01 -1.25
CA ILE A 358 0.97 0.59 -2.35
C ILE A 358 -0.04 1.70 -2.62
N CYS A 359 -0.03 2.29 -3.82
CA CYS A 359 -0.90 3.40 -4.19
C CYS A 359 -1.81 3.04 -5.38
N GLU A 360 -2.77 2.12 -5.16
CA GLU A 360 -3.76 1.74 -6.18
C GLU A 360 -5.15 2.34 -5.95
N TRP A 361 -5.23 3.40 -5.14
CA TRP A 361 -6.41 4.24 -4.86
C TRP A 361 -7.61 3.50 -4.29
N GLY A 362 -7.41 2.34 -3.67
CA GLY A 362 -8.48 1.51 -3.13
C GLY A 362 -9.31 0.76 -4.18
N MET A 363 -8.97 0.86 -5.47
CA MET A 363 -9.77 0.34 -6.58
C MET A 363 -9.91 -1.19 -6.57
N ASN A 364 -8.86 -1.89 -6.17
CA ASN A 364 -8.81 -3.34 -6.09
C ASN A 364 -8.79 -3.86 -4.64
N GLN A 365 -9.29 -3.06 -3.70
CA GLN A 365 -9.44 -3.42 -2.28
C GLN A 365 -8.11 -3.85 -1.63
N PRO A 366 -7.07 -3.01 -1.64
CA PRO A 366 -5.72 -3.40 -1.20
C PRO A 366 -5.66 -3.79 0.27
N TRP A 367 -6.59 -3.34 1.12
CA TRP A 367 -6.72 -3.82 2.50
C TRP A 367 -6.95 -5.32 2.64
N LYS A 368 -7.34 -6.04 1.56
CA LYS A 368 -7.53 -7.49 1.58
C LYS A 368 -6.27 -8.28 1.30
N TRP A 369 -5.34 -7.72 0.54
CA TRP A 369 -4.14 -8.41 0.06
C TRP A 369 -2.84 -7.62 0.29
N GLY A 370 -2.90 -6.32 0.56
CA GLY A 370 -1.74 -5.44 0.67
C GLY A 370 -0.73 -5.89 1.72
N ARG A 371 -1.20 -6.53 2.80
CA ARG A 371 -0.36 -7.13 3.83
C ARG A 371 0.63 -8.19 3.30
N GLN A 372 0.35 -8.81 2.15
CA GLN A 372 1.26 -9.75 1.49
C GLN A 372 2.28 -9.05 0.59
N ALA A 373 2.04 -7.81 0.23
CA ALA A 373 2.81 -7.09 -0.78
C ALA A 373 3.68 -5.97 -0.21
N GLY A 374 3.21 -5.23 0.81
CA GLY A 374 3.91 -4.04 1.32
C GLY A 374 3.47 -3.60 2.71
N ASN A 375 4.01 -2.47 3.17
CA ASN A 375 3.84 -1.96 4.53
C ASN A 375 2.58 -1.09 4.70
N LEU A 376 2.12 -0.42 3.65
CA LEU A 376 0.92 0.41 3.70
C LEU A 376 0.23 0.44 2.33
N TRP A 377 -1.05 0.80 2.32
CA TRP A 377 -1.85 0.83 1.09
C TRP A 377 -2.90 1.93 1.11
N ARG A 378 -2.95 2.70 0.02
CA ARG A 378 -3.96 3.72 -0.21
C ARG A 378 -5.35 3.09 -0.28
N THR A 379 -6.25 3.58 0.55
CA THR A 379 -7.61 3.05 0.68
C THR A 379 -8.62 3.77 -0.18
N THR A 380 -8.28 4.96 -0.70
CA THR A 380 -9.16 5.87 -1.43
C THR A 380 -8.43 6.59 -2.55
N HIS A 381 -9.19 7.29 -3.40
CA HIS A 381 -8.65 8.30 -4.31
C HIS A 381 -8.00 9.46 -3.55
N ASP A 382 -7.28 10.33 -4.30
CA ASP A 382 -6.53 11.43 -3.73
C ASP A 382 -7.38 12.41 -2.93
N ILE A 383 -6.88 12.76 -1.75
CA ILE A 383 -7.43 13.79 -0.89
C ILE A 383 -7.29 15.18 -1.53
N LYS A 384 -8.19 16.08 -1.15
CA LYS A 384 -8.15 17.49 -1.53
C LYS A 384 -8.28 18.36 -0.28
N PRO A 385 -7.63 19.55 -0.26
CA PRO A 385 -7.52 20.41 0.92
C PRO A 385 -8.81 21.20 1.20
N PHE A 386 -9.91 20.49 1.43
CA PHE A 386 -11.19 21.03 1.88
C PHE A 386 -12.01 20.00 2.66
N TRP A 387 -12.83 20.46 3.59
CA TRP A 387 -13.53 19.64 4.58
C TRP A 387 -14.29 18.43 4.03
N ALA A 388 -15.09 18.63 2.98
CA ALA A 388 -15.86 17.53 2.40
C ALA A 388 -14.98 16.39 1.87
N SER A 389 -13.80 16.70 1.32
CA SER A 389 -12.85 15.68 0.88
C SER A 389 -12.29 14.91 2.08
N VAL A 390 -11.88 15.59 3.13
CA VAL A 390 -11.40 14.96 4.38
C VAL A 390 -12.46 14.01 4.94
N MET A 391 -13.73 14.43 4.97
CA MET A 391 -14.82 13.59 5.48
C MET A 391 -15.13 12.39 4.60
N ILE A 392 -15.04 12.51 3.28
CA ILE A 392 -15.21 11.37 2.37
C ILE A 392 -14.11 10.32 2.62
N ILE A 393 -12.87 10.75 2.69
CA ILE A 393 -11.73 9.88 2.95
C ILE A 393 -11.86 9.20 4.32
N TYR A 394 -12.17 9.98 5.37
CA TYR A 394 -12.44 9.46 6.71
C TYR A 394 -13.55 8.39 6.70
N GLU A 395 -14.69 8.65 6.07
CA GLU A 395 -15.83 7.71 6.03
C GLU A 395 -15.49 6.37 5.37
N PHE A 396 -14.58 6.36 4.41
CA PHE A 396 -14.06 5.12 3.84
C PHE A 396 -13.09 4.42 4.79
N ASN A 397 -12.08 5.14 5.27
CA ASN A 397 -10.97 4.54 5.99
C ASN A 397 -11.34 4.05 7.40
N VAL A 398 -12.22 4.76 8.11
CA VAL A 398 -12.64 4.40 9.48
C VAL A 398 -13.28 3.00 9.59
N ARG A 399 -13.82 2.49 8.49
CA ARG A 399 -14.45 1.16 8.41
C ARG A 399 -13.45 0.03 8.27
N LEU A 400 -12.22 0.35 7.90
CA LEU A 400 -11.15 -0.61 7.61
C LEU A 400 -10.30 -0.95 8.85
N TYR A 401 -10.75 -0.59 10.05
CA TYR A 401 -10.01 -0.72 11.30
C TYR A 401 -9.44 -2.12 11.61
N LYS A 402 -10.00 -3.18 11.02
CA LYS A 402 -9.54 -4.57 11.21
C LYS A 402 -8.35 -4.95 10.32
N HIS A 403 -7.97 -4.09 9.37
CA HIS A 403 -6.96 -4.42 8.38
C HIS A 403 -5.60 -3.81 8.69
N ALA A 404 -5.54 -2.78 9.53
CA ALA A 404 -4.29 -2.17 9.98
C ALA A 404 -3.67 -2.92 11.17
N GLY A 405 -2.37 -2.81 11.31
CA GLY A 405 -1.57 -3.36 12.40
C GLY A 405 -0.08 -3.09 12.19
N PRO A 406 0.79 -3.43 13.15
CA PRO A 406 2.22 -3.18 13.05
C PRO A 406 2.83 -3.68 11.74
N GLY A 407 3.53 -2.79 11.04
CA GLY A 407 4.12 -3.07 9.73
C GLY A 407 3.15 -3.07 8.54
N ASN A 408 1.84 -2.82 8.79
CA ASN A 408 0.79 -2.91 7.77
C ASN A 408 -0.33 -1.88 8.01
N TRP A 409 -0.39 -0.79 7.21
CA TRP A 409 -1.24 0.35 7.51
C TRP A 409 -2.24 0.67 6.40
N ASN A 410 -3.47 1.01 6.80
CA ASN A 410 -4.43 1.69 5.92
C ASN A 410 -3.97 3.13 5.72
N ASP A 411 -3.78 3.54 4.48
CA ASP A 411 -3.33 4.88 4.12
C ASP A 411 -4.51 5.69 3.54
N PRO A 412 -5.07 6.65 4.30
CA PRO A 412 -6.13 7.53 3.83
C PRO A 412 -5.63 8.72 3.00
N ASP A 413 -4.38 8.69 2.55
CA ASP A 413 -3.65 9.76 1.88
C ASP A 413 -3.03 10.80 2.82
N MET A 414 -2.30 11.72 2.24
CA MET A 414 -1.46 12.73 2.90
C MET A 414 -2.25 13.67 3.80
N LEU A 415 -1.54 14.29 4.74
CA LEU A 415 -2.07 15.37 5.56
C LEU A 415 -2.14 16.68 4.77
N GLU A 416 -3.34 17.28 4.73
CA GLU A 416 -3.61 18.60 4.14
C GLU A 416 -3.73 19.70 5.20
N VAL A 417 -3.13 19.49 6.37
CA VAL A 417 -3.16 20.43 7.50
C VAL A 417 -2.42 21.71 7.12
N GLY A 418 -3.12 22.83 7.18
CA GLY A 418 -2.60 24.14 6.76
C GLY A 418 -2.58 24.37 5.23
N VAL A 419 -3.24 23.51 4.45
CA VAL A 419 -3.34 23.64 2.99
C VAL A 419 -4.79 23.95 2.58
N GLY A 420 -4.95 24.72 1.53
CA GLY A 420 -6.23 25.00 0.90
C GLY A 420 -7.21 25.80 1.76
N SER A 421 -8.44 25.30 1.92
CA SER A 421 -9.54 26.04 2.56
C SER A 421 -9.95 25.49 3.94
N LEU A 422 -9.16 24.59 4.53
CA LEU A 422 -9.43 24.07 5.86
C LEU A 422 -9.26 25.18 6.92
N ASN A 423 -10.30 25.40 7.74
CA ASN A 423 -10.20 26.31 8.89
C ASN A 423 -9.47 25.65 10.08
N ALA A 424 -9.29 26.40 11.18
CA ALA A 424 -8.51 25.93 12.32
C ALA A 424 -9.08 24.64 12.96
N GLU A 425 -10.41 24.54 13.11
CA GLU A 425 -11.06 23.36 13.67
C GLU A 425 -11.02 22.17 12.71
N GLU A 426 -11.17 22.41 11.41
CA GLU A 426 -11.06 21.37 10.38
C GLU A 426 -9.64 20.82 10.29
N ASN A 427 -8.61 21.66 10.43
CA ASN A 427 -7.21 21.22 10.50
C ASN A 427 -6.95 20.34 11.74
N LYS A 428 -7.45 20.73 12.93
CA LYS A 428 -7.37 19.90 14.15
C LYS A 428 -8.11 18.58 13.96
N SER A 429 -9.29 18.60 13.36
CA SER A 429 -10.10 17.42 13.10
C SER A 429 -9.39 16.48 12.13
N HIS A 430 -8.85 16.99 11.04
CA HIS A 430 -8.10 16.21 10.06
C HIS A 430 -6.91 15.49 10.72
N PHE A 431 -6.07 16.23 11.44
CA PHE A 431 -4.91 15.66 12.14
C PHE A 431 -5.32 14.60 13.19
N SER A 432 -6.32 14.94 14.03
CA SER A 432 -6.80 14.02 15.07
C SER A 432 -7.35 12.72 14.50
N LEU A 433 -8.12 12.79 13.40
CA LEU A 433 -8.71 11.61 12.77
C LEU A 433 -7.63 10.71 12.16
N TRP A 434 -6.57 11.27 11.53
CA TRP A 434 -5.45 10.48 11.03
C TRP A 434 -4.73 9.79 12.17
N CYS A 435 -4.44 10.49 13.28
CA CYS A 435 -3.82 9.88 14.46
C CYS A 435 -4.70 8.77 15.09
N MET A 436 -6.00 8.98 15.20
CA MET A 436 -6.93 7.96 15.67
C MET A 436 -6.97 6.73 14.74
N MET A 437 -6.88 6.96 13.43
CA MET A 437 -6.91 5.87 12.44
C MET A 437 -5.56 5.15 12.29
N ALA A 438 -4.52 5.48 13.05
CA ALA A 438 -3.16 4.95 12.90
C ALA A 438 -2.71 5.06 11.43
N ALA A 439 -2.92 6.21 10.84
CA ALA A 439 -2.63 6.49 9.44
C ALA A 439 -1.21 7.01 9.28
N PRO A 440 -0.54 6.76 8.14
CA PRO A 440 0.70 7.45 7.83
C PRO A 440 0.54 8.97 7.93
N LEU A 441 1.40 9.63 8.70
CA LEU A 441 1.40 11.08 8.85
C LEU A 441 2.39 11.71 7.86
N ILE A 442 2.00 11.77 6.60
CA ILE A 442 2.81 12.34 5.51
C ILE A 442 2.30 13.74 5.18
N LEU A 443 3.12 14.76 5.46
CA LEU A 443 2.80 16.15 5.24
C LEU A 443 2.76 16.49 3.74
N GLY A 444 1.75 17.24 3.30
CA GLY A 444 1.61 17.71 1.92
C GLY A 444 1.88 19.21 1.72
N ASN A 445 2.24 19.94 2.76
CA ASN A 445 2.38 21.40 2.75
C ASN A 445 3.81 21.89 2.49
N ASP A 446 3.95 23.17 2.17
CA ASP A 446 5.26 23.85 2.10
C ASP A 446 5.72 24.23 3.51
N VAL A 447 6.52 23.38 4.13
CA VAL A 447 7.02 23.55 5.50
C VAL A 447 7.98 24.73 5.68
N ARG A 448 8.49 25.33 4.58
CA ARG A 448 9.31 26.56 4.62
C ARG A 448 8.51 27.76 5.10
N LYS A 449 7.17 27.71 4.93
CA LYS A 449 6.25 28.77 5.43
C LYS A 449 6.19 28.88 6.95
N PHE A 450 6.74 27.93 7.69
CA PHE A 450 6.91 28.02 9.14
C PHE A 450 8.14 28.80 9.56
N LEU A 451 8.93 29.29 8.59
CA LEU A 451 10.09 30.15 8.81
C LEU A 451 9.77 31.57 8.32
N ASP A 452 10.27 32.55 9.06
CA ASP A 452 10.19 33.96 8.67
C ASP A 452 11.25 34.31 7.59
N GLU A 453 11.27 35.56 7.15
CA GLU A 453 12.22 36.06 6.14
C GLU A 453 13.70 35.94 6.58
N LYS A 454 13.97 35.78 7.85
CA LYS A 454 15.33 35.56 8.42
C LYS A 454 15.67 34.08 8.53
N GLY A 455 14.72 33.20 8.20
CA GLY A 455 14.85 31.77 8.34
C GLY A 455 14.69 31.27 9.77
N GLU A 456 14.10 32.09 10.65
CA GLU A 456 13.78 31.70 12.03
C GLU A 456 12.35 31.14 12.12
N VAL A 457 12.12 30.25 13.07
CA VAL A 457 10.81 29.63 13.25
C VAL A 457 9.78 30.66 13.69
N ILE A 458 8.67 30.76 12.98
CA ILE A 458 7.56 31.65 13.33
C ILE A 458 6.97 31.20 14.68
N LYS A 459 7.06 32.08 15.66
CA LYS A 459 6.57 31.81 17.02
C LYS A 459 5.04 31.66 17.00
N ASP A 460 4.55 30.64 17.74
CA ASP A 460 3.14 30.38 17.94
C ASP A 460 2.34 30.12 16.63
N ASP A 461 3.02 29.59 15.57
CA ASP A 461 2.34 29.17 14.37
C ASP A 461 1.33 28.05 14.68
N LYS A 462 0.07 28.29 14.35
CA LYS A 462 -1.05 27.38 14.71
C LYS A 462 -1.01 26.06 13.95
N VAL A 463 -0.55 26.08 12.70
CA VAL A 463 -0.45 24.87 11.88
C VAL A 463 0.70 24.02 12.37
N LEU A 464 1.86 24.61 12.59
CA LEU A 464 3.02 23.91 13.13
C LEU A 464 2.72 23.31 14.52
N SER A 465 1.97 24.01 15.38
CA SER A 465 1.55 23.51 16.70
C SER A 465 0.61 22.31 16.60
N ILE A 466 -0.26 22.26 15.59
CA ILE A 466 -1.11 21.08 15.30
C ILE A 466 -0.21 19.90 14.90
N LEU A 467 0.67 20.09 13.92
CA LEU A 467 1.54 19.05 13.38
C LEU A 467 2.53 18.49 14.42
N LYS A 468 2.85 19.26 15.45
CA LYS A 468 3.76 18.87 16.54
C LYS A 468 3.02 18.50 17.83
N ASN A 469 1.71 18.31 17.83
CA ASN A 469 0.98 17.86 19.02
C ASN A 469 1.42 16.46 19.44
N LYS A 470 2.36 16.42 20.38
CA LYS A 470 2.98 15.16 20.84
C LYS A 470 1.94 14.17 21.37
N ALA A 471 0.94 14.63 22.09
CA ALA A 471 -0.06 13.74 22.69
C ALA A 471 -0.88 12.99 21.63
N LEU A 472 -1.17 13.63 20.48
CA LEU A 472 -1.84 12.99 19.35
C LEU A 472 -0.89 12.12 18.53
N ILE A 473 0.36 12.56 18.34
CA ILE A 473 1.40 11.74 17.71
C ILE A 473 1.62 10.45 18.51
N ASP A 474 1.67 10.52 19.85
CA ASP A 474 1.81 9.34 20.72
C ASP A 474 0.63 8.36 20.59
N ILE A 475 -0.58 8.85 20.27
CA ILE A 475 -1.73 8.00 19.95
C ILE A 475 -1.55 7.33 18.58
N ASP A 476 -1.09 8.06 17.58
CA ASP A 476 -0.79 7.51 16.26
C ASP A 476 0.28 6.43 16.32
N GLN A 477 1.37 6.74 17.01
CA GLN A 477 2.58 5.92 17.11
C GLN A 477 2.52 4.87 18.24
N ASP A 478 1.34 4.62 18.81
CA ASP A 478 1.16 3.57 19.82
C ASP A 478 1.53 2.19 19.26
N LYS A 479 2.41 1.47 19.98
CA LYS A 479 3.02 0.21 19.51
C LYS A 479 2.07 -0.94 19.34
N ARG A 480 0.85 -0.90 19.92
CA ARG A 480 -0.19 -1.88 19.61
C ARG A 480 -0.63 -1.81 18.15
N GLY A 481 -0.43 -0.66 17.50
CA GLY A 481 -0.73 -0.46 16.09
C GLY A 481 -2.21 -0.67 15.74
N ILE A 482 -3.11 -0.35 16.67
CA ILE A 482 -4.55 -0.55 16.50
C ILE A 482 -5.17 0.70 15.89
N GLN A 483 -5.92 0.57 14.80
CA GLN A 483 -6.72 1.66 14.23
C GLN A 483 -7.99 1.86 15.05
N ALA A 484 -8.42 3.11 15.29
CA ALA A 484 -9.67 3.40 15.99
C ALA A 484 -10.89 2.79 15.30
N LYS A 485 -11.81 2.27 16.11
CA LYS A 485 -13.13 1.80 15.70
C LYS A 485 -14.17 2.88 15.98
N ARG A 486 -15.03 3.19 15.01
CA ARG A 486 -16.23 3.99 15.24
C ARG A 486 -17.29 3.14 15.92
N ILE A 487 -17.56 3.43 17.20
CA ILE A 487 -18.52 2.68 18.04
C ILE A 487 -19.93 3.28 18.01
N LYS A 488 -20.05 4.57 17.68
CA LYS A 488 -21.34 5.25 17.59
C LYS A 488 -21.33 6.28 16.46
N THR A 489 -22.44 6.37 15.74
CA THR A 489 -22.71 7.41 14.74
C THR A 489 -24.21 7.68 14.64
N ASP A 490 -24.58 8.94 14.51
CA ASP A 490 -25.95 9.39 14.16
C ASP A 490 -25.97 10.07 12.76
N GLY A 491 -24.86 9.98 12.00
CA GLY A 491 -24.68 10.64 10.73
C GLY A 491 -24.13 12.08 10.84
N ILE A 492 -24.29 12.71 11.99
CA ILE A 492 -23.83 14.09 12.29
C ILE A 492 -22.63 14.06 13.23
N THR A 493 -22.67 13.19 14.24
CA THR A 493 -21.60 13.01 15.21
C THR A 493 -21.10 11.58 15.20
N ASP A 494 -19.79 11.39 15.38
CA ASP A 494 -19.18 10.08 15.54
C ASP A 494 -18.41 9.99 16.85
N ILE A 495 -18.38 8.79 17.42
CA ILE A 495 -17.53 8.45 18.57
C ILE A 495 -16.61 7.31 18.14
N LEU A 496 -15.29 7.55 18.24
CA LEU A 496 -14.26 6.56 17.96
C LEU A 496 -13.56 6.16 19.26
N VAL A 497 -13.15 4.91 19.33
CA VAL A 497 -12.31 4.38 20.40
C VAL A 497 -11.09 3.66 19.81
N LYS A 498 -9.94 3.85 20.40
CA LYS A 498 -8.66 3.21 20.03
C LYS A 498 -7.99 2.66 21.27
N PRO A 499 -7.95 1.33 21.45
CA PRO A 499 -7.14 0.71 22.49
C PRO A 499 -5.65 1.04 22.31
N LEU A 500 -5.00 1.39 23.41
CA LEU A 500 -3.59 1.77 23.48
C LEU A 500 -2.78 0.77 24.32
N GLU A 501 -1.45 0.90 24.31
CA GLU A 501 -0.59 0.18 25.26
C GLU A 501 -1.04 0.41 26.71
N ASN A 502 -0.61 -0.45 27.62
CA ASN A 502 -0.92 -0.42 29.04
C ASN A 502 -2.42 -0.48 29.37
N ARG A 503 -3.23 -0.99 28.44
CA ARG A 503 -4.70 -1.05 28.54
C ARG A 503 -5.34 0.33 28.74
N GLU A 504 -4.75 1.37 28.18
CA GLU A 504 -5.31 2.70 28.06
C GLU A 504 -6.23 2.80 26.83
N LEU A 505 -6.99 3.89 26.72
CA LEU A 505 -7.92 4.10 25.63
C LEU A 505 -7.85 5.54 25.11
N ALA A 506 -7.78 5.72 23.80
CA ALA A 506 -8.10 7.00 23.20
C ALA A 506 -9.57 7.02 22.77
N VAL A 507 -10.26 8.14 23.06
CA VAL A 507 -11.65 8.40 22.68
C VAL A 507 -11.71 9.68 21.87
N CYS A 508 -12.31 9.65 20.67
CA CYS A 508 -12.49 10.84 19.86
C CYS A 508 -13.97 11.10 19.62
N PHE A 509 -14.40 12.33 19.92
CA PHE A 509 -15.70 12.87 19.58
C PHE A 509 -15.55 13.75 18.34
N LEU A 510 -16.19 13.39 17.25
CA LEU A 510 -16.21 14.14 15.99
C LEU A 510 -17.59 14.76 15.78
N ASN A 511 -17.64 16.05 15.48
CA ASN A 511 -18.82 16.78 15.05
C ASN A 511 -18.67 17.18 13.58
N LYS A 512 -19.46 16.58 12.71
CA LYS A 512 -19.46 16.83 11.24
C LYS A 512 -20.37 17.99 10.82
N SER A 513 -21.14 18.56 11.76
CA SER A 513 -22.12 19.63 11.48
C SER A 513 -21.51 21.02 11.58
N SER A 514 -22.20 22.00 11.01
CA SER A 514 -21.83 23.42 11.04
C SER A 514 -22.19 24.16 12.36
N THR A 515 -22.66 23.43 13.38
CA THR A 515 -22.98 23.98 14.71
C THR A 515 -22.35 23.13 15.80
N GLN A 516 -21.98 23.75 16.92
CA GLN A 516 -21.44 23.00 18.05
C GLN A 516 -22.41 21.92 18.55
N LYS A 517 -21.88 20.82 19.09
CA LYS A 517 -22.66 19.70 19.64
C LYS A 517 -22.12 19.31 21.01
N LYS A 518 -23.04 18.95 21.91
CA LYS A 518 -22.68 18.22 23.13
C LYS A 518 -22.69 16.73 22.82
N ILE A 519 -21.56 16.05 23.06
CA ILE A 519 -21.39 14.60 22.84
C ILE A 519 -21.03 13.97 24.18
N SER A 520 -21.64 12.83 24.50
CA SER A 520 -21.35 12.07 25.72
C SER A 520 -21.18 10.58 25.41
N LEU A 521 -20.32 9.94 26.18
CA LEU A 521 -20.04 8.50 26.14
C LEU A 521 -19.87 7.96 27.56
N SER A 522 -20.78 7.07 28.02
CA SER A 522 -20.62 6.41 29.32
C SER A 522 -19.54 5.32 29.29
N PHE A 523 -18.86 5.13 30.43
CA PHE A 523 -17.88 4.04 30.56
C PHE A 523 -18.55 2.66 30.40
N GLN A 524 -19.81 2.51 30.80
CA GLN A 524 -20.56 1.28 30.56
C GLN A 524 -20.67 0.97 29.05
N ASN A 525 -20.93 1.97 28.19
CA ASN A 525 -20.97 1.76 26.75
C ASN A 525 -19.58 1.44 26.17
N ILE A 526 -18.52 1.98 26.74
CA ILE A 526 -17.13 1.65 26.40
C ILE A 526 -16.89 0.17 26.68
N HIS A 527 -17.18 -0.30 27.89
CA HIS A 527 -16.95 -1.70 28.30
C HIS A 527 -17.83 -2.73 27.60
N ASN A 528 -18.98 -2.31 27.08
CA ASN A 528 -19.86 -3.21 26.29
C ASN A 528 -19.32 -3.48 24.88
N ASP A 529 -18.32 -2.76 24.41
CA ASP A 529 -17.72 -3.01 23.10
C ASP A 529 -16.53 -3.97 23.23
N PRO A 530 -16.58 -5.14 22.59
CA PRO A 530 -15.51 -6.15 22.71
C PRO A 530 -14.17 -5.72 22.10
N TYR A 531 -14.12 -4.58 21.43
CA TYR A 531 -12.89 -3.99 20.89
C TYR A 531 -12.04 -3.32 21.98
N VAL A 532 -12.65 -3.00 23.12
CA VAL A 532 -12.02 -2.26 24.22
C VAL A 532 -11.63 -3.21 25.34
N ASP A 533 -10.42 -3.04 25.85
CA ASP A 533 -9.84 -3.80 26.97
C ASP A 533 -9.45 -2.91 28.17
N LEU A 534 -10.00 -1.70 28.23
CA LEU A 534 -9.84 -0.79 29.37
C LEU A 534 -10.31 -1.49 30.67
N PRO A 535 -9.53 -1.51 31.77
CA PRO A 535 -9.97 -2.12 33.02
C PRO A 535 -11.22 -1.43 33.59
N ILE A 536 -12.10 -2.21 34.23
CA ILE A 536 -13.30 -1.67 34.91
C ILE A 536 -12.88 -1.24 36.31
N VAL A 537 -13.00 0.04 36.61
CA VAL A 537 -12.69 0.69 37.89
C VAL A 537 -13.72 1.77 38.23
N ASP A 538 -13.71 2.24 39.46
CA ASP A 538 -14.66 3.28 39.90
C ASP A 538 -14.36 4.68 39.33
N GLU A 539 -13.09 4.96 39.07
CA GLU A 539 -12.64 6.27 38.60
C GLU A 539 -11.56 6.13 37.51
N TYR A 540 -11.68 6.97 36.51
CA TYR A 540 -10.71 7.09 35.43
C TYR A 540 -10.06 8.47 35.42
N GLU A 541 -8.78 8.53 35.13
CA GLU A 541 -8.11 9.76 34.73
C GLU A 541 -8.35 9.97 33.23
N VAL A 542 -8.92 11.12 32.87
CA VAL A 542 -9.30 11.47 31.50
C VAL A 542 -8.65 12.80 31.13
N THR A 543 -7.74 12.79 30.19
CA THR A 543 -7.05 13.97 29.69
C THR A 543 -7.57 14.36 28.31
N GLU A 544 -8.09 15.58 28.16
CA GLU A 544 -8.41 16.16 26.85
C GLU A 544 -7.11 16.67 26.21
N LEU A 545 -6.80 16.23 24.99
CA LEU A 545 -5.47 16.35 24.42
C LEU A 545 -5.19 17.66 23.67
N TRP A 546 -6.21 18.44 23.33
CA TRP A 546 -6.04 19.75 22.71
C TRP A 546 -5.89 20.86 23.77
N ASP A 547 -6.69 20.81 24.82
CA ASP A 547 -6.68 21.80 25.90
C ASP A 547 -5.75 21.37 27.05
N ASN A 548 -5.23 20.14 27.02
CA ASN A 548 -4.38 19.53 28.06
C ASN A 548 -5.00 19.62 29.46
N VAL A 549 -6.30 19.30 29.55
CA VAL A 549 -7.06 19.32 30.79
C VAL A 549 -7.33 17.90 31.25
N THR A 550 -6.90 17.57 32.46
CA THR A 550 -7.10 16.25 33.09
C THR A 550 -8.18 16.32 34.16
N LEU A 551 -9.11 15.39 34.11
CA LEU A 551 -10.21 15.23 35.06
C LEU A 551 -10.27 13.80 35.57
N THR A 552 -10.77 13.63 36.80
CA THR A 552 -11.17 12.30 37.31
C THR A 552 -12.65 12.12 37.08
N LEU A 553 -13.03 11.08 36.32
CA LEU A 553 -14.42 10.81 35.93
C LEU A 553 -14.85 9.41 36.38
N LYS A 554 -16.16 9.25 36.75
CA LYS A 554 -16.75 7.98 37.20
C LYS A 554 -17.71 7.36 36.20
N ASN A 555 -18.57 8.17 35.55
CA ASN A 555 -19.71 7.65 34.82
C ASN A 555 -19.57 7.82 33.30
N GLU A 556 -19.20 9.01 32.85
CA GLU A 556 -19.17 9.36 31.43
C GLU A 556 -18.15 10.45 31.11
N ILE A 557 -17.73 10.45 29.86
CA ILE A 557 -16.98 11.54 29.22
C ILE A 557 -17.99 12.41 28.50
N THR A 558 -17.99 13.72 28.76
CA THR A 558 -18.85 14.69 28.05
C THR A 558 -18.00 15.84 27.53
N GLY A 559 -18.24 16.23 26.26
CA GLY A 559 -17.56 17.35 25.63
C GLY A 559 -18.49 18.21 24.79
N ILE A 560 -18.21 19.51 24.74
CA ILE A 560 -18.80 20.44 23.76
C ILE A 560 -17.83 20.51 22.58
N VAL A 561 -18.26 19.99 21.44
CA VAL A 561 -17.43 19.86 20.23
C VAL A 561 -17.82 20.96 19.24
N PRO A 562 -16.87 21.82 18.80
CA PRO A 562 -17.13 22.88 17.83
C PRO A 562 -17.71 22.35 16.51
N ALA A 563 -18.23 23.27 15.67
CA ALA A 563 -18.59 22.95 14.29
C ALA A 563 -17.38 22.40 13.54
N HIS A 564 -17.52 21.29 12.81
CA HIS A 564 -16.46 20.55 12.11
C HIS A 564 -15.25 20.19 13.01
N GLY A 565 -15.45 20.19 14.33
CA GLY A 565 -14.40 20.02 15.34
C GLY A 565 -14.32 18.61 15.91
N VAL A 566 -13.31 18.41 16.72
CA VAL A 566 -13.07 17.19 17.52
C VAL A 566 -12.76 17.53 18.97
N LYS A 567 -12.96 16.56 19.85
CA LYS A 567 -12.35 16.44 21.17
C LYS A 567 -11.72 15.06 21.27
N VAL A 568 -10.46 15.00 21.67
CA VAL A 568 -9.75 13.73 21.82
C VAL A 568 -9.30 13.57 23.26
N TYR A 569 -9.65 12.43 23.84
CA TYR A 569 -9.38 12.11 25.23
C TYR A 569 -8.48 10.88 25.33
N ARG A 570 -7.49 10.92 26.21
CA ARG A 570 -6.77 9.74 26.69
C ARG A 570 -7.36 9.34 28.04
N VAL A 571 -7.72 8.06 28.15
CA VAL A 571 -8.36 7.48 29.32
C VAL A 571 -7.46 6.41 29.90
N LYS A 572 -7.15 6.52 31.16
CA LYS A 572 -6.39 5.51 31.91
C LYS A 572 -6.99 5.27 33.29
N VAL A 573 -6.66 4.15 33.88
CA VAL A 573 -6.99 3.89 35.28
C VAL A 573 -6.31 4.94 36.15
N LYS A 574 -7.04 5.51 37.10
CA LYS A 574 -6.45 6.42 38.09
C LYS A 574 -5.54 5.61 39.00
N GLU A 575 -4.27 5.96 39.01
CA GLU A 575 -3.33 5.44 40.01
C GLU A 575 -3.72 5.95 41.39
N GLY A 576 -3.75 5.03 42.39
CA GLY A 576 -4.18 5.31 43.75
C GLY A 576 -3.15 6.11 44.57
#